data_dc652932dc9428921fb0e13966ae490b
#
_entry.id   dc652932dc9428921fb0e13966ae490b
#
_cell.length_a   1.000
_cell.length_b   1.000
_cell.length_c   1.000
_cell.angle_alpha   90.00
_cell.angle_beta   90.00
_cell.angle_gamma   90.00
#
_symmetry.space_group_name_H-M   'P 1'
#
loop_
_entity.id
_entity.type
_entity.pdbx_description
1 polymer ?
#
loop_
_entity_poly.entity_id
_entity_poly.type
_entity_poly.pdbx_seq_one_letter_code
_entity_poly.pdbx_strand_id
1 'polypeptide(L)'
;MHPKLREIIDATPMVGVKTLLVTHFGKPYTPAGFGNWFRELCNAADCPDVSAHGLRKATARGLAEIGCTTNQIASITGHASLSEVQRYTKTADRKRMAREAMKKLIEGGW
;
A
#
# COMPACT_ATOMS: atom_id res chain seq x y z
N MET A 1 -3.82 -13.16 -6.22
CA MET A 1 -3.53 -11.82 -6.79
C MET A 1 -4.82 -11.03 -6.96
N HIS A 2 -4.82 -9.75 -6.62
CA HIS A 2 -5.99 -8.91 -6.77
C HIS A 2 -6.39 -8.76 -8.24
N PRO A 3 -7.68 -8.90 -8.62
CA PRO A 3 -8.12 -8.87 -10.03
C PRO A 3 -7.72 -7.60 -10.78
N LYS A 4 -7.83 -6.44 -10.16
CA LYS A 4 -7.40 -5.17 -10.78
C LYS A 4 -5.90 -5.12 -11.08
N LEU A 5 -5.08 -5.70 -10.21
CA LEU A 5 -3.65 -5.79 -10.44
C LEU A 5 -3.36 -6.74 -11.61
N ARG A 6 -4.09 -7.85 -11.71
CA ARG A 6 -3.96 -8.80 -12.82
C ARG A 6 -4.27 -8.14 -14.17
N GLU A 7 -5.34 -7.36 -14.23
CA GLU A 7 -5.70 -6.60 -15.42
C GLU A 7 -4.60 -5.64 -15.87
N ILE A 8 -4.01 -4.92 -14.91
CA ILE A 8 -2.91 -3.99 -15.20
C ILE A 8 -1.68 -4.74 -15.73
N ILE A 9 -1.33 -5.85 -15.11
CA ILE A 9 -0.20 -6.67 -15.55
C ILE A 9 -0.43 -7.20 -16.95
N ASP A 10 -1.60 -7.76 -17.21
CA ASP A 10 -1.95 -8.34 -18.51
C ASP A 10 -2.01 -7.27 -19.62
N ALA A 11 -2.34 -6.03 -19.28
CA ALA A 11 -2.35 -4.89 -20.21
C ALA A 11 -0.98 -4.23 -20.37
N THR A 12 0.03 -4.57 -19.57
CA THR A 12 1.35 -3.96 -19.64
C THR A 12 2.14 -4.53 -20.82
N PRO A 13 2.55 -3.67 -21.80
CA PRO A 13 3.16 -4.16 -23.06
C PRO A 13 4.59 -4.68 -22.90
N MET A 14 5.31 -4.27 -21.85
CA MET A 14 6.70 -4.69 -21.62
C MET A 14 6.83 -5.36 -20.26
N VAL A 15 6.88 -6.68 -20.29
CA VAL A 15 7.13 -7.51 -19.11
C VAL A 15 8.46 -8.24 -19.31
N GLY A 16 9.33 -8.17 -18.30
CA GLY A 16 10.61 -8.86 -18.33
C GLY A 16 10.49 -10.37 -18.05
N VAL A 17 11.49 -11.12 -18.46
CA VAL A 17 11.57 -12.56 -18.18
C VAL A 17 11.88 -12.85 -16.71
N LYS A 18 12.75 -12.04 -16.09
CA LYS A 18 13.19 -12.21 -14.69
C LYS A 18 12.44 -11.27 -13.73
N THR A 19 12.10 -10.08 -14.19
CA THR A 19 11.38 -9.06 -13.39
C THR A 19 10.21 -8.53 -14.18
N LEU A 20 9.14 -8.18 -13.49
CA LEU A 20 7.93 -7.65 -14.11
C LEU A 20 8.20 -6.29 -14.77
N LEU A 21 8.87 -5.39 -14.04
CA LEU A 21 9.23 -4.08 -14.55
C LEU A 21 10.65 -4.10 -15.11
N VAL A 22 10.80 -3.55 -16.29
CA VAL A 22 12.09 -3.46 -16.99
C VAL A 22 12.32 -2.06 -17.51
N THR A 23 13.61 -1.70 -17.69
CA THR A 23 14.01 -0.46 -18.36
C THR A 23 13.64 -0.52 -19.85
N HIS A 24 13.75 0.61 -20.56
CA HIS A 24 13.55 0.64 -22.02
C HIS A 24 14.57 -0.22 -22.78
N PHE A 25 15.65 -0.66 -22.14
CA PHE A 25 16.61 -1.62 -22.68
C PHE A 25 16.21 -3.09 -22.41
N GLY A 26 15.06 -3.34 -21.76
CA GLY A 26 14.59 -4.67 -21.40
C GLY A 26 15.31 -5.29 -20.21
N LYS A 27 16.03 -4.52 -19.41
CA LYS A 27 16.81 -4.97 -18.26
C LYS A 27 16.11 -4.63 -16.95
N PRO A 28 16.33 -5.42 -15.88
CA PRO A 28 15.84 -5.06 -14.54
C PRO A 28 16.38 -3.71 -14.08
N TYR A 29 15.57 -2.99 -13.30
CA TYR A 29 16.01 -1.76 -12.65
C TYR A 29 17.00 -2.06 -11.53
N THR A 30 18.00 -1.19 -11.37
CA THR A 30 18.74 -1.08 -10.11
C THR A 30 17.87 -0.37 -9.07
N PRO A 31 18.13 -0.50 -7.75
CA PRO A 31 17.37 0.24 -6.74
C PRO A 31 17.36 1.76 -6.99
N ALA A 32 18.52 2.34 -7.29
CA ALA A 32 18.62 3.77 -7.59
C ALA A 32 17.90 4.15 -8.90
N GLY A 33 18.05 3.33 -9.93
CA GLY A 33 17.37 3.55 -11.23
C GLY A 33 15.86 3.47 -11.11
N PHE A 34 15.34 2.54 -10.32
CA PHE A 34 13.90 2.44 -10.04
C PHE A 34 13.40 3.69 -9.30
N GLY A 35 14.10 4.13 -8.27
CA GLY A 35 13.72 5.31 -7.50
C GLY A 35 13.66 6.58 -8.36
N ASN A 36 14.63 6.78 -9.23
CA ASN A 36 14.64 7.91 -10.16
C ASN A 36 13.51 7.84 -11.16
N TRP A 37 13.29 6.68 -11.77
CA TRP A 37 12.19 6.45 -12.71
C TRP A 37 10.83 6.69 -12.05
N PHE A 38 10.62 6.16 -10.85
CA PHE A 38 9.36 6.35 -10.12
C PHE A 38 9.13 7.82 -9.76
N ARG A 39 10.20 8.55 -9.38
CA ARG A 39 10.15 9.99 -9.12
C ARG A 39 9.73 10.77 -10.36
N GLU A 40 10.28 10.45 -11.52
CA GLU A 40 9.91 11.08 -12.79
C GLU A 40 8.44 10.83 -13.14
N LEU A 41 7.96 9.60 -12.95
CA LEU A 41 6.54 9.28 -13.18
C LEU A 41 5.62 10.05 -12.24
N CYS A 42 5.95 10.17 -10.97
CA CYS A 42 5.17 10.94 -10.02
C CYS A 42 5.12 12.42 -10.41
N ASN A 43 6.24 12.99 -10.82
CA ASN A 43 6.30 14.37 -11.28
C ASN A 43 5.46 14.58 -12.54
N ALA A 44 5.53 13.66 -13.49
CA ALA A 44 4.74 13.71 -14.72
C ALA A 44 3.22 13.56 -14.46
N ALA A 45 2.86 12.83 -13.41
CA ALA A 45 1.48 12.66 -12.96
C ALA A 45 0.98 13.79 -12.04
N ASP A 46 1.76 14.84 -11.87
CA ASP A 46 1.48 15.97 -10.97
C ASP A 46 1.29 15.53 -9.51
N CYS A 47 2.09 14.56 -9.09
CA CYS A 47 2.11 14.00 -7.73
C CYS A 47 3.51 14.11 -7.11
N PRO A 48 4.06 15.32 -6.92
CA PRO A 48 5.45 15.49 -6.50
C PRO A 48 5.74 14.97 -5.09
N ASP A 49 4.73 14.88 -4.23
CA ASP A 49 4.86 14.45 -2.83
C ASP A 49 4.67 12.94 -2.62
N VAL A 50 4.39 12.19 -3.68
CA VAL A 50 4.20 10.74 -3.63
C VAL A 50 5.54 10.02 -3.80
N SER A 51 5.72 8.95 -3.04
CA SER A 51 6.88 8.06 -3.13
C SER A 51 6.44 6.60 -3.14
N ALA A 52 7.30 5.70 -3.62
CA ALA A 52 7.04 4.26 -3.56
C ALA A 52 6.87 3.79 -2.11
N HIS A 53 7.69 4.30 -1.20
CA HIS A 53 7.57 3.99 0.23
C HIS A 53 6.26 4.53 0.83
N GLY A 54 5.83 5.70 0.40
CA GLY A 54 4.53 6.28 0.78
C GLY A 54 3.35 5.43 0.33
N LEU A 55 3.41 4.82 -0.84
CA LEU A 55 2.38 3.88 -1.31
C LEU A 55 2.31 2.62 -0.44
N ARG A 56 3.45 2.11 0.01
CA ARG A 56 3.50 0.99 0.94
C ARG A 56 2.83 1.33 2.27
N LYS A 57 3.09 2.51 2.81
CA LYS A 57 2.44 3.01 4.02
C LYS A 57 0.93 3.19 3.83
N ALA A 58 0.51 3.75 2.71
CA ALA A 58 -0.90 3.92 2.38
C ALA A 58 -1.62 2.57 2.27
N THR A 59 -0.98 1.58 1.66
CA THR A 59 -1.51 0.21 1.58
C THR A 59 -1.67 -0.41 2.97
N ALA A 60 -0.67 -0.29 3.83
CA ALA A 60 -0.74 -0.81 5.20
C ALA A 60 -1.88 -0.14 5.99
N ARG A 61 -2.04 1.17 5.85
CA ARG A 61 -3.14 1.91 6.47
C ARG A 61 -4.50 1.44 5.95
N GLY A 62 -4.66 1.36 4.64
CA GLY A 62 -5.91 0.90 4.02
C GLY A 62 -6.31 -0.48 4.47
N LEU A 63 -5.36 -1.42 4.52
CA LEU A 63 -5.61 -2.78 5.02
C LEU A 63 -6.02 -2.79 6.50
N ALA A 64 -5.40 -1.96 7.33
CA ALA A 64 -5.78 -1.84 8.74
C ALA A 64 -7.20 -1.28 8.88
N GLU A 65 -7.57 -0.28 8.09
CA GLU A 65 -8.89 0.35 8.12
C GLU A 65 -10.03 -0.60 7.74
N ILE A 66 -9.77 -1.57 6.86
CA ILE A 66 -10.74 -2.61 6.50
C ILE A 66 -10.72 -3.82 7.45
N GLY A 67 -9.91 -3.78 8.50
CA GLY A 67 -9.91 -4.79 9.57
C GLY A 67 -8.90 -5.90 9.41
N CYS A 68 -7.91 -5.80 8.53
CA CYS A 68 -6.85 -6.78 8.43
C CYS A 68 -6.01 -6.82 9.72
N THR A 69 -5.56 -8.02 10.08
CA THR A 69 -4.65 -8.20 11.21
C THR A 69 -3.24 -7.72 10.88
N THR A 70 -2.43 -7.47 11.89
CA THR A 70 -1.03 -7.09 11.74
C THR A 70 -0.25 -8.09 10.88
N ASN A 71 -0.47 -9.38 11.10
CA ASN A 71 0.18 -10.45 10.32
C ASN A 71 -0.28 -10.48 8.87
N GLN A 72 -1.56 -10.26 8.61
CA GLN A 72 -2.09 -10.17 7.26
C GLN A 72 -1.46 -9.01 6.49
N ILE A 73 -1.37 -7.84 7.13
CA ILE A 73 -0.74 -6.65 6.53
C ILE A 73 0.73 -6.93 6.21
N ALA A 74 1.49 -7.45 7.16
CA ALA A 74 2.91 -7.78 6.98
C ALA A 74 3.13 -8.79 5.85
N SER A 75 2.21 -9.74 5.66
CA SER A 75 2.27 -10.72 4.57
C SER A 75 2.16 -10.08 3.19
N ILE A 76 1.45 -8.97 3.07
CA ILE A 76 1.29 -8.23 1.81
C ILE A 76 2.41 -7.22 1.61
N THR A 77 2.72 -6.45 2.65
CA THR A 77 3.71 -5.37 2.57
C THR A 77 5.15 -5.82 2.71
N GLY A 78 5.36 -7.04 3.24
CA GLY A 78 6.70 -7.59 3.44
C GLY A 78 7.46 -6.97 4.62
N HIS A 79 6.79 -6.36 5.59
CA HIS A 79 7.44 -5.83 6.79
C HIS A 79 8.09 -6.96 7.60
N ALA A 80 9.38 -6.81 7.91
CA ALA A 80 10.10 -7.75 8.76
C ALA A 80 9.73 -7.59 10.25
N SER A 81 9.38 -6.38 10.67
CA SER A 81 8.95 -6.05 12.03
C SER A 81 7.47 -5.72 12.07
N LEU A 82 6.74 -6.34 13.00
CA LEU A 82 5.32 -6.05 13.22
C LEU A 82 5.08 -4.73 13.96
N SER A 83 6.08 -4.18 14.65
CA SER A 83 5.94 -2.95 15.43
C SER A 83 5.52 -1.74 14.60
N GLU A 84 6.04 -1.60 13.39
CA GLU A 84 5.65 -0.54 12.47
C GLU A 84 4.20 -0.72 11.99
N VAL A 85 3.83 -1.95 11.66
CA VAL A 85 2.47 -2.29 11.21
C VAL A 85 1.45 -2.11 12.33
N GLN A 86 1.81 -2.42 13.57
CA GLN A 86 0.96 -2.25 14.75
C GLN A 86 0.49 -0.80 14.94
N ARG A 87 1.26 0.19 14.53
CA ARG A 87 0.83 1.59 14.58
C ARG A 87 -0.42 1.84 13.74
N TYR A 88 -0.50 1.22 12.56
CA TYR A 88 -1.67 1.36 11.69
C TYR A 88 -2.88 0.63 12.25
N THR A 89 -2.70 -0.59 12.76
CA THR A 89 -3.80 -1.38 13.34
C THR A 89 -4.33 -0.73 14.62
N LYS A 90 -3.49 -0.21 15.50
CA LYS A 90 -3.92 0.52 16.70
C LYS A 90 -4.76 1.74 16.35
N THR A 91 -4.34 2.53 15.39
CA THR A 91 -5.07 3.72 14.96
C THR A 91 -6.43 3.35 14.37
N ALA A 92 -6.49 2.33 13.51
CA ALA A 92 -7.73 1.84 12.92
C ALA A 92 -8.68 1.28 13.97
N ASP A 93 -8.16 0.52 14.93
CA ASP A 93 -8.94 -0.07 16.02
C ASP A 93 -9.52 1.01 16.95
N ARG A 94 -8.74 2.05 17.26
CA ARG A 94 -9.23 3.19 18.04
C ARG A 94 -10.39 3.90 17.37
N LYS A 95 -10.29 4.16 16.08
CA LYS A 95 -11.38 4.78 15.30
C LYS A 95 -12.63 3.92 15.30
N ARG A 96 -12.47 2.60 15.10
CA ARG A 96 -13.57 1.65 15.11
C ARG A 96 -14.25 1.61 16.46
N MET A 97 -13.49 1.45 17.53
CA MET A 97 -13.99 1.42 18.90
C MET A 97 -14.69 2.71 19.29
N ALA A 98 -14.16 3.87 18.88
CA ALA A 98 -14.80 5.16 19.13
C ALA A 98 -16.16 5.27 18.42
N ARG A 99 -16.26 4.81 17.17
CA ARG A 99 -17.52 4.78 16.43
C ARG A 99 -18.53 3.83 17.08
N GLU A 100 -18.11 2.66 17.49
CA GLU A 100 -18.94 1.68 18.18
C GLU A 100 -19.45 2.21 19.52
N ALA A 101 -18.58 2.84 20.28
CA ALA A 101 -18.94 3.47 21.54
C ALA A 101 -19.96 4.61 21.34
N MET A 102 -19.77 5.43 20.33
CA MET A 102 -20.69 6.53 20.01
C MET A 102 -22.04 6.00 19.58
N LYS A 103 -22.05 4.92 18.77
CA LYS A 103 -23.31 4.26 18.38
C LYS A 103 -24.07 3.74 19.60
N LYS A 104 -23.39 3.07 20.52
CA LYS A 104 -24.00 2.60 21.77
C LYS A 104 -24.53 3.75 22.62
N LEU A 105 -23.81 4.86 22.67
CA LEU A 105 -24.24 6.04 23.40
C LEU A 105 -25.57 6.59 22.85
N ILE A 106 -25.66 6.72 21.54
CA ILE A 106 -26.87 7.19 20.85
C ILE A 106 -28.03 6.22 21.07
N GLU A 107 -27.81 4.92 20.88
CA GLU A 107 -28.82 3.87 21.11
C GLU A 107 -29.26 3.78 22.57
N GLY A 108 -28.42 4.19 23.52
CA GLY A 108 -28.72 4.26 24.93
C GLY A 108 -29.49 5.52 25.37
N GLY A 109 -29.89 6.40 24.42
CA GLY A 109 -30.74 7.54 24.70
C GLY A 109 -30.02 8.85 25.08
N TRP A 110 -28.74 8.92 24.73
CA TRP A 110 -27.96 10.16 24.94
C TRP A 110 -28.14 11.16 23.78
#